data_e4960a2eb3e1af390ba17d90969807b0
#
_entry.id   e4960a2eb3e1af390ba17d90969807b0
#
_cell.length_a   1.000
_cell.length_b   1.000
_cell.length_c   1.000
_cell.angle_alpha   90.00
_cell.angle_beta   90.00
_cell.angle_gamma   90.00
#
_symmetry.space_group_name_H-M   'P 1'
#
loop_
_entity.id
_entity.type
_entity.pdbx_description
1 polymer ?
#
loop_
_entity_poly.entity_id
_entity_poly.type
_entity_poly.pdbx_seq_one_letter_code
_entity_poly.pdbx_strand_id
1 'polypeptide(L)'
;MRKKQCIAMLLAGGQGSRLTALTKNMAKPAVSFGGKYRMIDFSLSNCANSHIDTVGVLTQYKPFKLNAYIQNGRFWDLNDREGGVFILPPYATESGGSWYNGTADAIYRNLDFLDMYDSEYVLILSGDHLYKMNYKKMLDAHIANDADATISVMQVPWEDVKRFGTLEVDDTDRITKFVEKDPKSKSNLASMGIYIFTTKLLKKALIEDSKNKDSEHDFGKNIIPKMIEDGKKLYCYRFNGFWRDVGTIKSYYETSMDLLNDESEIDLFKSDEFKIMSNSIIYAPGYIGDEASVDNCIIANACQVLGSAENSILSNGVIIEKKAKVINSILLPGAKVESGAVVQKAIIGENAIIKSKCKLGSNKKDAEISVLGNDCVYQGGDL
;
A
#
# COMPACT_ATOMS: atom_id res chain seq x y z
N MET A 1 26.13 -16.01 -9.47
CA MET A 1 25.35 -15.00 -8.76
C MET A 1 25.71 -14.99 -7.29
N ARG A 2 25.68 -13.86 -6.61
CA ARG A 2 25.97 -13.79 -5.18
C ARG A 2 24.74 -14.28 -4.41
N LYS A 3 24.90 -15.25 -3.52
CA LYS A 3 23.82 -15.76 -2.69
C LYS A 3 23.26 -14.63 -1.82
N LYS A 4 21.94 -14.37 -1.90
CA LYS A 4 21.23 -13.39 -1.08
C LYS A 4 20.69 -14.06 0.18
N GLN A 5 20.76 -13.38 1.32
CA GLN A 5 20.15 -13.92 2.54
C GLN A 5 18.63 -13.90 2.44
N CYS A 6 18.07 -12.77 2.02
CA CYS A 6 16.65 -12.59 1.86
C CYS A 6 16.36 -11.74 0.61
N ILE A 7 15.33 -12.09 -0.14
CA ILE A 7 14.76 -11.26 -1.21
C ILE A 7 13.28 -11.01 -0.94
N ALA A 8 12.72 -9.96 -1.54
CA ALA A 8 11.31 -9.63 -1.36
C ALA A 8 10.48 -9.96 -2.61
N MET A 9 9.25 -10.42 -2.39
CA MET A 9 8.21 -10.61 -3.41
C MET A 9 7.02 -9.74 -3.01
N LEU A 10 6.80 -8.66 -3.75
CA LEU A 10 5.82 -7.63 -3.44
C LEU A 10 4.56 -7.81 -4.30
N LEU A 11 3.46 -8.21 -3.67
CA LEU A 11 2.17 -8.38 -4.32
C LEU A 11 1.51 -7.03 -4.61
N ALA A 12 1.53 -6.61 -5.86
CA ALA A 12 1.05 -5.30 -6.33
C ALA A 12 -0.06 -5.42 -7.40
N GLY A 13 -0.70 -6.58 -7.50
CA GLY A 13 -1.70 -6.91 -8.51
C GLY A 13 -3.15 -6.59 -8.16
N GLY A 14 -3.43 -6.10 -6.96
CA GLY A 14 -4.79 -5.89 -6.45
C GLY A 14 -5.57 -4.83 -7.25
N GLN A 15 -6.83 -5.15 -7.60
CA GLN A 15 -7.74 -4.26 -8.35
C GLN A 15 -8.17 -3.02 -7.53
N GLY A 16 -8.25 -3.13 -6.20
CA GLY A 16 -8.66 -2.02 -5.33
C GLY A 16 -10.12 -1.59 -5.56
N SER A 17 -11.02 -2.52 -5.85
CA SER A 17 -12.42 -2.24 -6.20
C SER A 17 -13.18 -1.38 -5.18
N ARG A 18 -12.79 -1.42 -3.90
CA ARG A 18 -13.39 -0.62 -2.83
C ARG A 18 -12.96 0.86 -2.81
N LEU A 19 -11.89 1.23 -3.54
CA LEU A 19 -11.48 2.62 -3.78
C LEU A 19 -12.06 3.18 -5.09
N THR A 20 -12.84 2.38 -5.82
CA THR A 20 -13.67 2.71 -6.98
C THR A 20 -13.12 3.82 -7.89
N ALA A 21 -13.51 5.07 -7.66
CA ALA A 21 -13.17 6.22 -8.49
C ALA A 21 -11.65 6.49 -8.57
N LEU A 22 -10.88 6.19 -7.52
CA LEU A 22 -9.45 6.42 -7.47
C LEU A 22 -8.65 5.32 -8.20
N THR A 23 -9.21 4.11 -8.30
CA THR A 23 -8.54 2.94 -8.91
C THR A 23 -9.07 2.58 -10.30
N LYS A 24 -10.01 3.38 -10.84
CA LYS A 24 -10.62 3.12 -12.16
C LYS A 24 -9.58 2.92 -13.27
N ASN A 25 -8.47 3.65 -13.24
CA ASN A 25 -7.44 3.66 -14.28
C ASN A 25 -6.04 3.26 -13.79
N MET A 26 -5.91 2.73 -12.56
CA MET A 26 -4.61 2.31 -12.01
C MET A 26 -4.76 1.21 -10.96
N ALA A 27 -3.69 0.48 -10.69
CA ALA A 27 -3.62 -0.47 -9.59
C ALA A 27 -3.63 0.26 -8.23
N LYS A 28 -4.20 -0.36 -7.17
CA LYS A 28 -4.27 0.24 -5.83
C LYS A 28 -2.90 0.72 -5.29
N PRO A 29 -1.78 -0.02 -5.45
CA PRO A 29 -0.47 0.43 -4.99
C PRO A 29 0.03 1.74 -5.64
N ALA A 30 -0.54 2.11 -6.80
CA ALA A 30 -0.20 3.36 -7.49
C ALA A 30 -1.00 4.59 -7.01
N VAL A 31 -1.98 4.43 -6.11
CA VAL A 31 -2.78 5.54 -5.59
C VAL A 31 -1.90 6.47 -4.76
N SER A 32 -2.03 7.77 -4.99
CA SER A 32 -1.28 8.82 -4.29
C SER A 32 -1.71 8.94 -2.83
N PHE A 33 -0.78 9.29 -1.93
CA PHE A 33 -1.01 9.46 -0.49
C PHE A 33 -0.10 10.54 0.09
N GLY A 34 -0.60 11.29 1.09
CA GLY A 34 0.21 12.25 1.85
C GLY A 34 0.84 13.36 1.02
N GLY A 35 0.20 13.77 -0.08
CA GLY A 35 0.62 14.86 -0.96
C GLY A 35 1.69 14.48 -2.00
N LYS A 36 2.61 13.59 -1.66
CA LYS A 36 3.82 13.31 -2.46
C LYS A 36 3.99 11.83 -2.80
N TYR A 37 3.58 10.94 -1.92
CA TYR A 37 3.86 9.50 -1.99
C TYR A 37 2.79 8.75 -2.79
N ARG A 38 3.10 7.49 -3.14
CA ARG A 38 2.14 6.45 -3.53
C ARG A 38 2.19 5.31 -2.51
N MET A 39 1.15 4.50 -2.41
CA MET A 39 1.11 3.41 -1.43
C MET A 39 2.32 2.47 -1.56
N ILE A 40 2.77 2.17 -2.77
CA ILE A 40 3.92 1.30 -3.05
C ILE A 40 5.24 1.82 -2.44
N ASP A 41 5.37 3.13 -2.24
CA ASP A 41 6.59 3.76 -1.71
C ASP A 41 6.93 3.25 -0.32
N PHE A 42 5.93 2.93 0.48
CA PHE A 42 6.13 2.43 1.84
C PHE A 42 6.82 1.07 1.83
N SER A 43 6.31 0.11 1.06
CA SER A 43 6.90 -1.22 0.98
C SER A 43 8.29 -1.21 0.35
N LEU A 44 8.52 -0.42 -0.72
CA LEU A 44 9.83 -0.30 -1.36
C LEU A 44 10.84 0.39 -0.44
N SER A 45 10.44 1.47 0.25
CA SER A 45 11.29 2.17 1.23
C SER A 45 11.64 1.27 2.41
N ASN A 46 10.67 0.49 2.91
CA ASN A 46 10.93 -0.46 3.98
C ASN A 46 11.93 -1.55 3.55
N CYS A 47 11.88 -2.03 2.30
CA CYS A 47 12.88 -2.96 1.76
C CYS A 47 14.28 -2.33 1.76
N ALA A 48 14.42 -1.13 1.19
CA ALA A 48 15.69 -0.42 1.13
C ALA A 48 16.28 -0.15 2.52
N ASN A 49 15.46 0.42 3.41
CA ASN A 49 15.86 0.70 4.80
C ASN A 49 16.18 -0.58 5.62
N SER A 50 15.72 -1.74 5.18
CA SER A 50 16.00 -3.04 5.80
C SER A 50 17.13 -3.80 5.12
N HIS A 51 17.83 -3.18 4.17
CA HIS A 51 18.90 -3.78 3.36
C HIS A 51 18.46 -5.01 2.55
N ILE A 52 17.20 -5.06 2.15
CA ILE A 52 16.66 -6.03 1.20
C ILE A 52 16.69 -5.38 -0.17
N ASP A 53 17.77 -5.61 -0.90
CA ASP A 53 18.12 -4.92 -2.13
C ASP A 53 17.53 -5.54 -3.42
N THR A 54 16.85 -6.67 -3.31
CA THR A 54 16.28 -7.41 -4.44
C THR A 54 14.79 -7.61 -4.22
N VAL A 55 13.98 -7.02 -5.09
CA VAL A 55 12.52 -6.99 -4.95
C VAL A 55 11.84 -7.37 -6.26
N GLY A 56 11.13 -8.49 -6.28
CA GLY A 56 10.22 -8.86 -7.36
C GLY A 56 8.83 -8.24 -7.12
N VAL A 57 8.36 -7.37 -8.00
CA VAL A 57 7.04 -6.72 -7.90
C VAL A 57 6.07 -7.42 -8.83
N LEU A 58 5.12 -8.15 -8.26
CA LEU A 58 4.11 -8.90 -8.99
C LEU A 58 2.93 -8.01 -9.35
N THR A 59 2.86 -7.62 -10.61
CA THR A 59 1.81 -6.72 -11.13
C THR A 59 0.80 -7.49 -11.96
N GLN A 60 -0.46 -7.06 -11.96
CA GLN A 60 -1.51 -7.71 -12.74
C GLN A 60 -2.54 -6.71 -13.27
N TYR A 61 -3.31 -6.09 -12.39
CA TYR A 61 -4.37 -5.16 -12.78
C TYR A 61 -3.79 -3.80 -13.16
N LYS A 62 -4.13 -3.33 -14.39
CA LYS A 62 -3.73 -2.00 -14.92
C LYS A 62 -2.29 -1.58 -14.55
N PRO A 63 -1.27 -2.35 -14.92
CA PRO A 63 0.08 -2.20 -14.39
C PRO A 63 0.83 -1.00 -14.95
N PHE A 64 0.40 -0.42 -16.08
CA PHE A 64 1.18 0.57 -16.83
C PHE A 64 1.63 1.77 -15.97
N LYS A 65 0.70 2.43 -15.26
CA LYS A 65 1.05 3.59 -14.41
C LYS A 65 1.97 3.19 -13.26
N LEU A 66 1.74 2.02 -12.67
CA LEU A 66 2.57 1.48 -11.58
C LEU A 66 3.99 1.17 -12.07
N ASN A 67 4.12 0.45 -13.17
CA ASN A 67 5.42 0.08 -13.74
C ASN A 67 6.22 1.32 -14.17
N ALA A 68 5.55 2.29 -14.81
CA ALA A 68 6.16 3.56 -15.20
C ALA A 68 6.62 4.40 -13.98
N TYR A 69 5.95 4.26 -12.85
CA TYR A 69 6.34 4.91 -11.60
C TYR A 69 7.53 4.22 -10.94
N ILE A 70 7.52 2.91 -10.82
CA ILE A 70 8.57 2.11 -10.16
C ILE A 70 9.88 2.18 -10.96
N GLN A 71 9.80 2.07 -12.29
CA GLN A 71 10.98 2.00 -13.17
C GLN A 71 11.94 0.87 -12.71
N ASN A 72 13.22 1.18 -12.51
CA ASN A 72 14.25 0.26 -12.05
C ASN A 72 14.55 0.36 -10.54
N GLY A 73 13.71 1.02 -9.77
CA GLY A 73 13.87 1.14 -8.31
C GLY A 73 14.86 2.21 -7.83
N ARG A 74 15.47 3.00 -8.71
CA ARG A 74 16.53 3.98 -8.36
C ARG A 74 16.11 5.01 -7.31
N PHE A 75 14.83 5.35 -7.24
CA PHE A 75 14.32 6.35 -6.30
C PHE A 75 14.23 5.85 -4.86
N TRP A 76 14.36 4.55 -4.67
CA TRP A 76 14.42 3.87 -3.37
C TRP A 76 15.80 3.26 -3.09
N ASP A 77 16.84 3.62 -3.85
CA ASP A 77 18.16 3.00 -3.80
C ASP A 77 18.14 1.45 -4.02
N LEU A 78 17.15 1.00 -4.80
CA LEU A 78 16.94 -0.39 -5.17
C LEU A 78 17.30 -0.64 -6.64
N ASN A 79 18.46 -0.17 -7.08
CA ASN A 79 18.98 -0.32 -8.45
C ASN A 79 20.43 -0.78 -8.50
N ASP A 80 20.83 -1.57 -7.53
CA ASP A 80 22.18 -2.09 -7.44
C ASP A 80 22.49 -3.04 -8.62
N ARG A 81 23.78 -3.23 -8.86
CA ARG A 81 24.32 -4.09 -9.93
C ARG A 81 23.97 -5.56 -9.75
N GLU A 82 23.86 -6.03 -8.50
CA GLU A 82 23.59 -7.42 -8.12
C GLU A 82 22.19 -7.64 -7.55
N GLY A 83 21.33 -6.63 -7.58
CA GLY A 83 19.97 -6.64 -7.05
C GLY A 83 19.07 -5.71 -7.84
N GLY A 84 18.05 -5.12 -7.20
CA GLY A 84 17.17 -4.13 -7.79
C GLY A 84 15.72 -4.50 -7.76
N VAL A 85 14.89 -3.67 -8.40
CA VAL A 85 13.46 -3.91 -8.56
C VAL A 85 13.18 -4.56 -9.91
N PHE A 86 12.47 -5.68 -9.89
CA PHE A 86 12.07 -6.45 -11.06
C PHE A 86 10.56 -6.50 -11.15
N ILE A 87 10.00 -6.08 -12.28
CA ILE A 87 8.57 -6.18 -12.52
C ILE A 87 8.25 -7.59 -13.05
N LEU A 88 7.38 -8.29 -12.34
CA LEU A 88 6.97 -9.65 -12.64
C LEU A 88 5.47 -9.67 -13.02
N PRO A 89 5.13 -9.46 -14.31
CA PRO A 89 3.76 -9.55 -14.77
C PRO A 89 3.36 -11.02 -15.02
N PRO A 90 2.06 -11.35 -15.05
CA PRO A 90 1.62 -12.65 -15.55
C PRO A 90 2.08 -12.83 -17.00
N TYR A 91 2.45 -14.05 -17.36
CA TYR A 91 2.93 -14.38 -18.70
C TYR A 91 2.22 -15.61 -19.27
N ALA A 92 2.26 -15.72 -20.59
CA ALA A 92 1.74 -16.89 -21.29
C ALA A 92 2.79 -18.01 -21.30
N THR A 93 2.33 -19.24 -21.04
CA THR A 93 3.08 -20.47 -21.25
C THR A 93 2.64 -21.14 -22.56
N GLU A 94 3.26 -22.23 -22.97
CA GLU A 94 2.83 -23.02 -24.14
C GLU A 94 1.38 -23.51 -24.02
N SER A 95 0.88 -23.70 -22.79
CA SER A 95 -0.50 -24.10 -22.49
C SER A 95 -1.50 -22.94 -22.48
N GLY A 96 -1.06 -21.70 -22.72
CA GLY A 96 -1.87 -20.48 -22.71
C GLY A 96 -1.47 -19.49 -21.64
N GLY A 97 -2.04 -18.28 -21.70
CA GLY A 97 -1.85 -17.20 -20.72
C GLY A 97 -3.01 -17.14 -19.75
N SER A 98 -2.73 -16.94 -18.49
CA SER A 98 -3.76 -16.67 -17.49
C SER A 98 -3.29 -15.66 -16.45
N TRP A 99 -4.24 -14.95 -15.86
CA TRP A 99 -4.02 -14.12 -14.69
C TRP A 99 -3.58 -14.97 -13.50
N TYR A 100 -2.94 -14.35 -12.52
CA TYR A 100 -2.69 -15.00 -11.23
C TYR A 100 -4.03 -15.31 -10.55
N ASN A 101 -4.24 -16.56 -10.18
CA ASN A 101 -5.51 -17.02 -9.58
C ASN A 101 -5.60 -16.77 -8.08
N GLY A 102 -4.52 -16.30 -7.45
CA GLY A 102 -4.44 -16.02 -6.03
C GLY A 102 -3.06 -15.48 -5.66
N THR A 103 -2.89 -15.10 -4.39
CA THR A 103 -1.64 -14.53 -3.90
C THR A 103 -0.50 -15.54 -3.91
N ALA A 104 -0.78 -16.81 -3.63
CA ALA A 104 0.20 -17.91 -3.67
C ALA A 104 0.53 -18.33 -5.11
N ASP A 105 -0.47 -18.35 -6.03
CA ASP A 105 -0.24 -18.62 -7.44
C ASP A 105 0.71 -17.59 -8.08
N ALA A 106 0.58 -16.33 -7.67
CA ALA A 106 1.47 -15.28 -8.16
C ALA A 106 2.95 -15.58 -7.81
N ILE A 107 3.22 -16.06 -6.60
CA ILE A 107 4.58 -16.45 -6.20
C ILE A 107 5.00 -17.74 -6.90
N TYR A 108 4.10 -18.75 -6.97
CA TYR A 108 4.37 -20.02 -7.62
C TYR A 108 4.84 -19.86 -9.07
N ARG A 109 4.16 -19.02 -9.84
CA ARG A 109 4.53 -18.77 -11.25
C ARG A 109 5.83 -18.01 -11.44
N ASN A 110 6.39 -17.45 -10.38
CA ASN A 110 7.66 -16.72 -10.40
C ASN A 110 8.74 -17.41 -9.54
N LEU A 111 8.67 -18.74 -9.39
CA LEU A 111 9.69 -19.50 -8.66
C LEU A 111 11.08 -19.38 -9.29
N ASP A 112 11.16 -19.25 -10.62
CA ASP A 112 12.44 -19.04 -11.33
C ASP A 112 13.15 -17.77 -10.85
N PHE A 113 12.40 -16.72 -10.48
CA PHE A 113 12.99 -15.52 -9.88
C PHE A 113 13.62 -15.82 -8.53
N LEU A 114 13.00 -16.66 -7.70
CA LEU A 114 13.58 -17.11 -6.44
C LEU A 114 14.81 -17.98 -6.68
N ASP A 115 14.79 -18.86 -7.71
CA ASP A 115 15.90 -19.73 -8.07
C ASP A 115 17.10 -18.94 -8.58
N MET A 116 16.87 -17.83 -9.28
CA MET A 116 17.94 -16.97 -9.80
C MET A 116 18.87 -16.45 -8.70
N TYR A 117 18.33 -16.16 -7.51
CA TYR A 117 19.10 -15.57 -6.40
C TYR A 117 19.52 -16.56 -5.30
N ASP A 118 19.06 -17.82 -5.34
CA ASP A 118 19.34 -18.86 -4.34
C ASP A 118 19.24 -18.31 -2.90
N SER A 119 18.17 -17.56 -2.64
CA SER A 119 17.97 -16.91 -1.34
C SER A 119 17.53 -17.91 -0.28
N GLU A 120 18.05 -17.76 0.93
CA GLU A 120 17.70 -18.62 2.07
C GLU A 120 16.28 -18.31 2.58
N TYR A 121 15.92 -17.02 2.58
CA TYR A 121 14.62 -16.53 3.01
C TYR A 121 13.96 -15.71 1.92
N VAL A 122 12.62 -15.70 1.94
CA VAL A 122 11.81 -14.82 1.08
C VAL A 122 10.81 -14.06 1.92
N LEU A 123 10.79 -12.75 1.73
CA LEU A 123 9.83 -11.82 2.32
C LEU A 123 8.69 -11.61 1.33
N ILE A 124 7.47 -11.94 1.73
CA ILE A 124 6.24 -11.69 0.95
C ILE A 124 5.56 -10.45 1.52
N LEU A 125 5.22 -9.50 0.66
CA LEU A 125 4.67 -8.19 1.03
C LEU A 125 3.39 -7.87 0.27
N SER A 126 2.47 -7.17 0.91
CA SER A 126 1.38 -6.45 0.24
C SER A 126 1.83 -5.02 -0.12
N GLY A 127 1.57 -4.59 -1.35
CA GLY A 127 1.98 -3.26 -1.85
C GLY A 127 0.94 -2.15 -1.61
N ASP A 128 -0.08 -2.39 -0.82
CA ASP A 128 -1.24 -1.52 -0.67
C ASP A 128 -1.56 -1.10 0.78
N HIS A 129 -0.61 -1.32 1.69
CA HIS A 129 -0.68 -0.90 3.08
C HIS A 129 0.30 0.23 3.39
N LEU A 130 -0.04 1.05 4.38
CA LEU A 130 0.78 2.16 4.86
C LEU A 130 1.40 1.82 6.20
N TYR A 131 2.73 1.77 6.28
CA TYR A 131 3.47 1.44 7.51
C TYR A 131 4.97 1.71 7.35
N LYS A 132 5.66 1.88 8.48
CA LYS A 132 7.13 1.93 8.54
C LYS A 132 7.62 0.73 9.35
N MET A 133 8.34 -0.20 8.72
CA MET A 133 8.76 -1.44 9.36
C MET A 133 10.18 -1.83 8.94
N ASN A 134 11.02 -2.13 9.92
CA ASN A 134 12.32 -2.74 9.70
C ASN A 134 12.18 -4.26 9.58
N TYR A 135 12.20 -4.75 8.33
CA TYR A 135 12.08 -6.19 8.05
C TYR A 135 13.28 -7.00 8.55
N LYS A 136 14.45 -6.36 8.75
CA LYS A 136 15.61 -7.04 9.32
C LYS A 136 15.33 -7.58 10.72
N LYS A 137 14.61 -6.81 11.55
CA LYS A 137 14.20 -7.26 12.90
C LYS A 137 13.28 -8.49 12.84
N MET A 138 12.36 -8.51 11.87
CA MET A 138 11.49 -9.68 11.67
C MET A 138 12.26 -10.89 11.15
N LEU A 139 13.23 -10.67 10.25
CA LEU A 139 14.11 -11.72 9.75
C LEU A 139 14.99 -12.30 10.87
N ASP A 140 15.55 -11.47 11.72
CA ASP A 140 16.35 -11.91 12.86
C ASP A 140 15.51 -12.76 13.83
N ALA A 141 14.24 -12.38 14.07
CA ALA A 141 13.31 -13.20 14.87
C ALA A 141 12.96 -14.52 14.19
N HIS A 142 12.78 -14.53 12.87
CA HIS A 142 12.56 -15.74 12.08
C HIS A 142 13.73 -16.74 12.24
N ILE A 143 14.94 -16.25 12.11
CA ILE A 143 16.17 -17.06 12.25
C ILE A 143 16.34 -17.56 13.69
N ALA A 144 16.13 -16.69 14.68
CA ALA A 144 16.27 -17.04 16.09
C ALA A 144 15.30 -18.16 16.54
N ASN A 145 14.11 -18.21 15.94
CA ASN A 145 13.11 -19.25 16.23
C ASN A 145 13.28 -20.52 15.36
N ASP A 146 14.28 -20.57 14.47
CA ASP A 146 14.39 -21.65 13.47
C ASP A 146 13.03 -21.89 12.79
N ALA A 147 12.39 -20.80 12.35
CA ALA A 147 11.02 -20.81 11.86
C ALA A 147 10.93 -21.30 10.41
N ASP A 148 9.84 -22.01 10.09
CA ASP A 148 9.47 -22.33 8.70
C ASP A 148 8.79 -21.14 8.04
N ALA A 149 7.96 -20.40 8.83
CA ALA A 149 7.36 -19.14 8.45
C ALA A 149 7.20 -18.21 9.66
N THR A 150 7.28 -16.90 9.41
CA THR A 150 6.98 -15.86 10.40
C THR A 150 5.97 -14.89 9.79
N ILE A 151 4.92 -14.58 10.54
CA ILE A 151 3.81 -13.71 10.11
C ILE A 151 3.82 -12.45 10.96
N SER A 152 3.93 -11.28 10.33
CA SER A 152 3.77 -10.02 11.05
C SER A 152 2.31 -9.80 11.44
N VAL A 153 2.07 -9.45 12.71
CA VAL A 153 0.74 -9.25 13.27
C VAL A 153 0.65 -7.95 14.07
N MET A 154 -0.57 -7.42 14.12
CA MET A 154 -0.93 -6.28 14.95
C MET A 154 -2.27 -6.55 15.65
N GLN A 155 -2.46 -6.02 16.85
CA GLN A 155 -3.76 -6.02 17.48
C GLN A 155 -4.66 -4.98 16.82
N VAL A 156 -5.86 -5.39 16.42
CA VAL A 156 -6.88 -4.51 15.84
C VAL A 156 -8.11 -4.43 16.76
N PRO A 157 -8.92 -3.37 16.65
CA PRO A 157 -10.23 -3.32 17.30
C PRO A 157 -11.09 -4.54 16.91
N TRP A 158 -11.86 -5.07 17.85
CA TRP A 158 -12.69 -6.26 17.62
C TRP A 158 -13.70 -6.10 16.47
N GLU A 159 -14.16 -4.88 16.23
CA GLU A 159 -15.08 -4.55 15.12
C GLU A 159 -14.44 -4.71 13.72
N ASP A 160 -13.11 -4.61 13.65
CA ASP A 160 -12.33 -4.73 12.42
C ASP A 160 -11.84 -6.15 12.12
N VAL A 161 -11.93 -7.08 13.06
CA VAL A 161 -11.46 -8.47 12.95
C VAL A 161 -11.94 -9.15 11.67
N LYS A 162 -13.20 -8.94 11.28
CA LYS A 162 -13.82 -9.49 10.06
C LYS A 162 -13.15 -9.04 8.74
N ARG A 163 -12.25 -8.08 8.79
CA ARG A 163 -11.54 -7.53 7.60
C ARG A 163 -10.23 -8.26 7.32
N PHE A 164 -9.67 -8.94 8.32
CA PHE A 164 -8.32 -9.48 8.29
C PHE A 164 -8.29 -10.98 8.55
N GLY A 165 -7.22 -11.63 8.10
CA GLY A 165 -6.82 -12.92 8.62
C GLY A 165 -6.36 -12.77 10.07
N THR A 166 -6.82 -13.59 10.98
CA THR A 166 -6.49 -13.54 12.40
C THR A 166 -5.80 -14.81 12.87
N LEU A 167 -4.97 -14.70 13.91
CA LEU A 167 -4.13 -15.77 14.40
C LEU A 167 -4.41 -16.05 15.87
N GLU A 168 -4.42 -17.35 16.21
CA GLU A 168 -4.31 -17.83 17.59
C GLU A 168 -2.87 -18.33 17.81
N VAL A 169 -2.27 -17.97 18.94
CA VAL A 169 -0.86 -18.31 19.27
C VAL A 169 -0.78 -18.92 20.66
N ASP A 170 0.26 -19.70 20.91
CA ASP A 170 0.61 -20.17 22.25
C ASP A 170 1.50 -19.16 23.00
N ASP A 171 1.94 -19.52 24.20
CA ASP A 171 2.76 -18.66 25.09
C ASP A 171 4.16 -18.36 24.52
N THR A 172 4.57 -19.04 23.46
CA THR A 172 5.85 -18.85 22.75
C THR A 172 5.71 -18.05 21.47
N ASP A 173 4.55 -17.45 21.21
CA ASP A 173 4.19 -16.80 19.95
C ASP A 173 4.17 -17.75 18.73
N ARG A 174 4.13 -19.09 18.96
CA ARG A 174 3.93 -20.06 17.90
C ARG A 174 2.46 -20.04 17.47
N ILE A 175 2.24 -20.01 16.15
CA ILE A 175 0.89 -19.94 15.57
C ILE A 175 0.27 -21.32 15.63
N THR A 176 -0.88 -21.41 16.31
CA THR A 176 -1.67 -22.65 16.45
C THR A 176 -2.85 -22.71 15.50
N LYS A 177 -3.35 -21.53 15.07
CA LYS A 177 -4.45 -21.43 14.13
C LYS A 177 -4.41 -20.12 13.34
N PHE A 178 -4.85 -20.18 12.10
CA PHE A 178 -5.07 -19.03 11.21
C PHE A 178 -6.49 -19.09 10.65
N VAL A 179 -7.20 -17.98 10.69
CA VAL A 179 -8.59 -17.89 10.20
C VAL A 179 -8.74 -16.64 9.33
N GLU A 180 -9.10 -16.81 8.07
CA GLU A 180 -9.23 -15.70 7.11
C GLU A 180 -10.62 -15.07 7.20
N LYS A 181 -10.66 -13.78 7.60
CA LYS A 181 -11.85 -12.90 7.58
C LYS A 181 -13.10 -13.48 8.26
N ASP A 182 -12.93 -14.13 9.39
CA ASP A 182 -14.05 -14.68 10.16
C ASP A 182 -14.53 -13.69 11.23
N PRO A 183 -15.78 -13.20 11.15
CA PRO A 183 -16.34 -12.32 12.17
C PRO A 183 -16.49 -12.96 13.55
N LYS A 184 -16.38 -14.31 13.64
CA LYS A 184 -16.43 -15.09 14.87
C LYS A 184 -15.05 -15.45 15.41
N SER A 185 -13.98 -14.89 14.88
CA SER A 185 -12.63 -15.15 15.36
C SER A 185 -12.51 -14.87 16.86
N LYS A 186 -11.78 -15.73 17.54
CA LYS A 186 -11.49 -15.59 18.98
C LYS A 186 -10.25 -14.76 19.29
N SER A 187 -9.57 -14.29 18.24
CA SER A 187 -8.35 -13.47 18.33
C SER A 187 -8.52 -12.17 17.56
N ASN A 188 -7.96 -11.10 18.09
CA ASN A 188 -7.82 -9.82 17.40
C ASN A 188 -6.39 -9.55 16.93
N LEU A 189 -5.52 -10.58 16.92
CA LEU A 189 -4.21 -10.52 16.28
C LEU A 189 -4.41 -10.65 14.77
N ALA A 190 -4.39 -9.52 14.07
CA ALA A 190 -4.57 -9.46 12.63
C ALA A 190 -3.25 -9.64 11.89
N SER A 191 -3.25 -10.47 10.85
CA SER A 191 -2.15 -10.56 9.90
C SER A 191 -2.03 -9.26 9.10
N MET A 192 -0.83 -8.73 9.03
CA MET A 192 -0.51 -7.55 8.23
C MET A 192 -0.28 -7.88 6.74
N GLY A 193 -0.38 -9.16 6.34
CA GLY A 193 -0.03 -9.58 4.97
C GLY A 193 1.47 -9.48 4.68
N ILE A 194 2.29 -9.58 5.71
CA ILE A 194 3.75 -9.54 5.65
C ILE A 194 4.26 -10.86 6.22
N TYR A 195 4.96 -11.63 5.39
CA TYR A 195 5.41 -12.98 5.72
C TYR A 195 6.88 -13.15 5.40
N ILE A 196 7.64 -13.83 6.27
CA ILE A 196 8.96 -14.38 5.95
C ILE A 196 8.85 -15.88 5.94
N PHE A 197 9.34 -16.51 4.89
CA PHE A 197 9.42 -17.96 4.76
C PHE A 197 10.84 -18.42 4.54
N THR A 198 11.17 -19.59 5.07
CA THR A 198 12.30 -20.36 4.60
C THR A 198 12.04 -20.80 3.16
N THR A 199 12.81 -20.31 2.18
CA THR A 199 12.51 -20.41 0.74
C THR A 199 12.25 -21.83 0.28
N LYS A 200 13.04 -22.79 0.72
CA LYS A 200 12.89 -24.21 0.36
C LYS A 200 11.51 -24.76 0.77
N LEU A 201 11.02 -24.37 1.95
CA LEU A 201 9.74 -24.85 2.47
C LEU A 201 8.57 -24.17 1.76
N LEU A 202 8.69 -22.88 1.49
CA LEU A 202 7.69 -22.17 0.69
C LEU A 202 7.56 -22.78 -0.70
N LYS A 203 8.66 -23.03 -1.42
CA LYS A 203 8.61 -23.66 -2.74
C LYS A 203 7.89 -24.99 -2.70
N LYS A 204 8.19 -25.84 -1.69
CA LYS A 204 7.51 -27.12 -1.52
C LYS A 204 6.01 -26.92 -1.34
N ALA A 205 5.58 -26.04 -0.45
CA ALA A 205 4.16 -25.77 -0.18
C ALA A 205 3.44 -25.25 -1.44
N LEU A 206 4.06 -24.33 -2.19
CA LEU A 206 3.49 -23.77 -3.42
C LEU A 206 3.34 -24.83 -4.53
N ILE A 207 4.33 -25.70 -4.71
CA ILE A 207 4.29 -26.80 -5.69
C ILE A 207 3.23 -27.85 -5.31
N GLU A 208 3.02 -28.10 -4.03
CA GLU A 208 1.95 -28.99 -3.56
C GLU A 208 0.58 -28.36 -3.79
N ASP A 209 0.41 -27.10 -3.41
CA ASP A 209 -0.84 -26.35 -3.58
C ASP A 209 -1.22 -26.18 -5.06
N SER A 210 -0.27 -25.96 -5.96
CA SER A 210 -0.52 -25.80 -7.41
C SER A 210 -1.19 -27.01 -8.06
N LYS A 211 -1.10 -28.21 -7.45
CA LYS A 211 -1.72 -29.44 -7.91
C LYS A 211 -3.14 -29.63 -7.36
N ASN A 212 -3.51 -28.85 -6.35
CA ASN A 212 -4.82 -28.94 -5.71
C ASN A 212 -5.83 -28.08 -6.49
N LYS A 213 -6.73 -28.72 -7.22
CA LYS A 213 -7.77 -28.05 -8.04
C LYS A 213 -8.83 -27.31 -7.21
N ASP A 214 -8.98 -27.69 -5.93
CA ASP A 214 -9.95 -27.08 -5.02
C ASP A 214 -9.35 -25.90 -4.23
N SER A 215 -8.06 -25.61 -4.44
CA SER A 215 -7.40 -24.48 -3.81
C SER A 215 -7.72 -23.15 -4.50
N GLU A 216 -7.91 -22.10 -3.71
CA GLU A 216 -7.97 -20.72 -4.20
C GLU A 216 -6.56 -20.14 -4.43
N HIS A 217 -5.52 -20.90 -4.15
CA HIS A 217 -4.11 -20.52 -4.27
C HIS A 217 -3.77 -19.21 -3.51
N ASP A 218 -4.31 -19.11 -2.28
CA ASP A 218 -4.16 -17.95 -1.43
C ASP A 218 -3.36 -18.27 -0.16
N PHE A 219 -2.50 -17.34 0.27
CA PHE A 219 -1.68 -17.57 1.47
C PHE A 219 -2.53 -17.79 2.72
N GLY A 220 -3.53 -16.94 2.95
CA GLY A 220 -4.36 -16.99 4.15
C GLY A 220 -5.35 -18.15 4.16
N LYS A 221 -5.88 -18.53 3.00
CA LYS A 221 -6.89 -19.59 2.90
C LYS A 221 -6.29 -20.98 2.76
N ASN A 222 -5.16 -21.11 2.08
CA ASN A 222 -4.62 -22.41 1.68
C ASN A 222 -3.24 -22.68 2.26
N ILE A 223 -2.24 -21.83 1.99
CA ILE A 223 -0.83 -22.13 2.32
C ILE A 223 -0.60 -22.14 3.83
N ILE A 224 -0.95 -21.06 4.54
CA ILE A 224 -0.70 -20.92 5.98
C ILE A 224 -1.48 -21.98 6.80
N PRO A 225 -2.80 -22.18 6.59
CA PRO A 225 -3.53 -23.23 7.30
C PRO A 225 -2.93 -24.62 7.06
N LYS A 226 -2.59 -24.96 5.82
CA LYS A 226 -1.97 -26.24 5.49
C LYS A 226 -0.62 -26.45 6.18
N MET A 227 0.23 -25.42 6.21
CA MET A 227 1.51 -25.49 6.92
C MET A 227 1.33 -25.72 8.43
N ILE A 228 0.30 -25.12 9.04
CA ILE A 228 -0.05 -25.36 10.46
C ILE A 228 -0.49 -26.82 10.66
N GLU A 229 -1.39 -27.33 9.81
CA GLU A 229 -1.84 -28.73 9.85
C GLU A 229 -0.68 -29.72 9.71
N ASP A 230 0.28 -29.41 8.85
CA ASP A 230 1.49 -30.23 8.62
C ASP A 230 2.53 -30.11 9.77
N GLY A 231 2.19 -29.42 10.86
CA GLY A 231 3.02 -29.26 12.05
C GLY A 231 4.26 -28.40 11.87
N LYS A 232 4.29 -27.53 10.85
CA LYS A 232 5.39 -26.61 10.60
C LYS A 232 5.56 -25.60 11.74
N LYS A 233 6.76 -25.04 11.87
CA LYS A 233 7.10 -24.04 12.88
C LYS A 233 6.71 -22.65 12.37
N LEU A 234 5.48 -22.22 12.62
CA LEU A 234 5.02 -20.88 12.28
C LEU A 234 5.00 -20.01 13.54
N TYR A 235 5.58 -18.81 13.47
CA TYR A 235 5.62 -17.86 14.57
C TYR A 235 5.00 -16.52 14.16
N CYS A 236 4.42 -15.81 15.12
CA CYS A 236 4.02 -14.43 14.89
C CYS A 236 5.15 -13.46 15.27
N TYR A 237 5.27 -12.38 14.51
CA TYR A 237 6.08 -11.21 14.85
C TYR A 237 5.15 -10.06 15.21
N ARG A 238 5.11 -9.69 16.49
CA ARG A 238 4.26 -8.61 16.98
C ARG A 238 4.86 -7.28 16.55
N PHE A 239 4.25 -6.65 15.56
CA PHE A 239 4.64 -5.33 15.12
C PHE A 239 4.09 -4.27 16.07
N ASN A 240 4.95 -3.34 16.47
CA ASN A 240 4.58 -2.17 17.26
C ASN A 240 4.93 -0.92 16.47
N GLY A 241 3.95 -0.24 15.95
CA GLY A 241 4.09 0.95 15.13
C GLY A 241 2.84 1.22 14.30
N PHE A 242 2.90 2.29 13.52
CA PHE A 242 1.80 2.65 12.64
C PHE A 242 1.63 1.65 11.50
N TRP A 243 0.44 1.13 11.34
CA TRP A 243 0.00 0.33 10.18
C TRP A 243 -1.48 0.59 9.88
N ARG A 244 -1.81 0.80 8.60
CA ARG A 244 -3.20 0.98 8.14
C ARG A 244 -3.42 0.29 6.79
N ASP A 245 -4.53 -0.48 6.71
CA ASP A 245 -5.12 -0.89 5.43
C ASP A 245 -6.06 0.22 4.94
N VAL A 246 -5.61 0.97 3.95
CA VAL A 246 -6.38 2.04 3.30
C VAL A 246 -7.23 1.50 2.15
N GLY A 247 -7.91 0.40 2.36
CA GLY A 247 -8.69 -0.33 1.35
C GLY A 247 -10.07 0.25 1.04
N THR A 248 -10.56 1.25 1.77
CA THR A 248 -11.85 1.91 1.54
C THR A 248 -11.69 3.42 1.45
N ILE A 249 -12.64 4.10 0.82
CA ILE A 249 -12.66 5.58 0.75
C ILE A 249 -12.59 6.20 2.15
N LYS A 250 -13.35 5.66 3.09
CA LYS A 250 -13.36 6.14 4.47
C LYS A 250 -11.99 5.99 5.13
N SER A 251 -11.40 4.78 5.11
CA SER A 251 -10.09 4.56 5.73
C SER A 251 -8.98 5.35 5.04
N TYR A 252 -9.04 5.51 3.72
CA TYR A 252 -8.09 6.35 2.98
C TYR A 252 -8.18 7.82 3.39
N TYR A 253 -9.41 8.37 3.49
CA TYR A 253 -9.66 9.75 3.89
C TYR A 253 -9.20 9.99 5.33
N GLU A 254 -9.66 9.18 6.28
CA GLU A 254 -9.33 9.31 7.70
C GLU A 254 -7.81 9.21 7.92
N THR A 255 -7.16 8.18 7.35
CA THR A 255 -5.70 8.03 7.46
C THR A 255 -4.94 9.19 6.82
N SER A 256 -5.44 9.76 5.73
CA SER A 256 -4.80 10.94 5.13
C SER A 256 -4.97 12.18 6.02
N MET A 257 -6.16 12.40 6.55
CA MET A 257 -6.43 13.55 7.43
C MET A 257 -5.68 13.47 8.76
N ASP A 258 -5.39 12.25 9.26
CA ASP A 258 -4.55 12.03 10.44
C ASP A 258 -3.13 12.62 10.28
N LEU A 259 -2.63 12.77 9.04
CA LEU A 259 -1.34 13.44 8.80
C LEU A 259 -1.31 14.92 9.20
N LEU A 260 -2.47 15.55 9.31
CA LEU A 260 -2.61 16.96 9.72
C LEU A 260 -2.67 17.13 11.24
N ASN A 261 -2.70 16.02 11.97
CA ASN A 261 -2.71 16.04 13.43
C ASN A 261 -1.27 15.87 13.96
N ASP A 262 -0.80 16.83 14.77
CA ASP A 262 0.54 16.80 15.37
C ASP A 262 0.77 15.61 16.30
N GLU A 263 -0.29 15.02 16.86
CA GLU A 263 -0.25 13.82 17.71
C GLU A 263 -0.34 12.51 16.91
N SER A 264 -0.37 12.59 15.57
CA SER A 264 -0.51 11.41 14.71
C SER A 264 0.65 10.43 14.87
N GLU A 265 0.32 9.14 14.92
CA GLU A 265 1.31 8.05 14.87
C GLU A 265 2.03 7.98 13.50
N ILE A 266 1.46 8.63 12.46
CA ILE A 266 2.07 8.67 11.12
C ILE A 266 3.09 9.79 11.06
N ASP A 267 4.34 9.46 11.33
CA ASP A 267 5.42 10.41 11.14
C ASP A 267 6.07 10.25 9.77
N LEU A 268 5.65 11.07 8.81
CA LEU A 268 6.28 11.17 7.49
C LEU A 268 7.34 12.26 7.41
N PHE A 269 7.41 13.15 8.41
CA PHE A 269 8.19 14.38 8.35
C PHE A 269 9.35 14.42 9.36
N LYS A 270 9.24 13.71 10.48
CA LYS A 270 10.11 13.90 11.65
C LYS A 270 11.25 12.89 11.81
N SER A 271 11.25 11.76 11.08
CA SER A 271 12.25 10.70 11.27
C SER A 271 13.21 10.62 10.11
N ASP A 272 14.49 10.89 10.35
CA ASP A 272 15.55 10.71 9.36
C ASP A 272 16.07 9.26 9.27
N GLU A 273 15.88 8.45 10.34
CA GLU A 273 16.44 7.09 10.42
C GLU A 273 15.71 6.05 9.54
N PHE A 274 14.41 6.26 9.26
CA PHE A 274 13.60 5.32 8.47
C PHE A 274 12.70 6.08 7.49
N LYS A 275 13.34 6.71 6.51
CA LYS A 275 12.68 7.64 5.59
C LYS A 275 11.87 6.93 4.53
N ILE A 276 10.64 7.39 4.29
CA ILE A 276 9.88 6.99 3.11
C ILE A 276 10.37 7.78 1.89
N MET A 277 10.91 7.06 0.93
CA MET A 277 11.38 7.56 -0.36
C MET A 277 10.24 7.51 -1.39
N SER A 278 10.35 8.28 -2.45
CA SER A 278 9.36 8.29 -3.53
C SER A 278 10.01 8.65 -4.86
N ASN A 279 9.37 8.28 -5.96
CA ASN A 279 9.77 8.76 -7.28
C ASN A 279 9.54 10.28 -7.33
N SER A 280 10.60 11.02 -6.98
CA SER A 280 10.59 12.47 -6.96
C SER A 280 10.88 13.01 -8.35
N ILE A 281 9.81 13.30 -9.11
CA ILE A 281 9.94 14.18 -10.29
C ILE A 281 10.37 15.56 -9.78
N ILE A 282 11.26 16.22 -10.50
CA ILE A 282 11.65 17.60 -10.20
C ILE A 282 10.46 18.50 -10.52
N TYR A 283 9.82 19.00 -9.48
CA TYR A 283 8.73 19.96 -9.59
C TYR A 283 9.24 21.38 -9.34
N ALA A 284 8.54 22.38 -9.92
CA ALA A 284 8.73 23.77 -9.54
C ALA A 284 8.38 23.98 -8.05
N PRO A 285 8.89 25.03 -7.41
CA PRO A 285 8.43 25.43 -6.08
C PRO A 285 6.91 25.68 -6.05
N GLY A 286 6.27 25.50 -4.88
CA GLY A 286 4.90 25.93 -4.66
C GLY A 286 4.81 27.45 -4.57
N TYR A 287 3.65 28.01 -4.94
CA TYR A 287 3.34 29.43 -4.86
C TYR A 287 2.05 29.69 -4.09
N ILE A 288 2.11 30.55 -3.10
CA ILE A 288 0.96 31.02 -2.34
C ILE A 288 0.79 32.50 -2.65
N GLY A 289 -0.35 32.90 -3.21
CA GLY A 289 -0.63 34.27 -3.62
C GLY A 289 -0.93 35.19 -2.42
N ASP A 290 -0.79 36.51 -2.63
CA ASP A 290 -0.92 37.54 -1.57
C ASP A 290 -2.32 37.54 -0.92
N GLU A 291 -3.37 37.20 -1.66
CA GLU A 291 -4.75 37.14 -1.14
C GLU A 291 -5.16 35.73 -0.68
N ALA A 292 -4.24 34.77 -0.73
CA ALA A 292 -4.51 33.39 -0.33
C ALA A 292 -4.52 33.24 1.19
N SER A 293 -5.35 32.30 1.68
CA SER A 293 -5.36 31.92 3.10
C SER A 293 -5.12 30.42 3.18
N VAL A 294 -4.14 30.02 3.97
CA VAL A 294 -3.80 28.60 4.19
C VAL A 294 -3.69 28.37 5.69
N ASP A 295 -4.47 27.38 6.17
CA ASP A 295 -4.47 26.98 7.57
C ASP A 295 -4.47 25.45 7.69
N ASN A 296 -3.59 24.89 8.52
CA ASN A 296 -3.41 23.46 8.78
C ASN A 296 -3.43 22.60 7.49
N CYS A 297 -2.51 22.85 6.55
CA CYS A 297 -2.45 22.14 5.27
C CYS A 297 -1.09 21.50 5.00
N ILE A 298 -1.11 20.30 4.40
CA ILE A 298 0.06 19.74 3.72
C ILE A 298 0.04 20.23 2.28
N ILE A 299 1.09 20.93 1.86
CA ILE A 299 1.23 21.47 0.51
C ILE A 299 2.47 20.86 -0.15
N ALA A 300 2.26 20.08 -1.20
CA ALA A 300 3.34 19.48 -1.96
C ALA A 300 3.89 20.44 -3.04
N ASN A 301 4.87 19.98 -3.81
CA ASN A 301 5.56 20.82 -4.81
C ASN A 301 4.63 21.24 -5.96
N ALA A 302 4.97 22.34 -6.63
CA ALA A 302 4.27 22.93 -7.77
C ALA A 302 2.82 23.32 -7.51
N CYS A 303 2.35 23.37 -6.26
CA CYS A 303 1.02 23.87 -5.94
C CYS A 303 0.92 25.37 -6.20
N GLN A 304 -0.22 25.83 -6.69
CA GLN A 304 -0.57 27.24 -6.83
C GLN A 304 -1.83 27.53 -6.02
N VAL A 305 -1.69 28.23 -4.90
CA VAL A 305 -2.81 28.56 -4.03
C VAL A 305 -3.08 30.06 -4.14
N LEU A 306 -4.14 30.43 -4.84
CA LEU A 306 -4.61 31.81 -5.00
C LEU A 306 -5.94 32.07 -4.24
N GLY A 307 -6.59 31.03 -3.75
CA GLY A 307 -7.80 31.03 -2.95
C GLY A 307 -7.53 30.65 -1.49
N SER A 308 -8.43 29.90 -0.85
CA SER A 308 -8.23 29.43 0.51
C SER A 308 -8.21 27.89 0.61
N ALA A 309 -7.34 27.39 1.48
CA ALA A 309 -7.27 26.00 1.87
C ALA A 309 -7.20 25.89 3.41
N GLU A 310 -8.06 25.05 3.98
CA GLU A 310 -8.15 24.82 5.41
C GLU A 310 -8.21 23.31 5.67
N ASN A 311 -7.41 22.84 6.63
CA ASN A 311 -7.38 21.44 7.07
C ASN A 311 -7.39 20.48 5.88
N SER A 312 -6.43 20.62 4.94
CA SER A 312 -6.47 19.95 3.64
C SER A 312 -5.09 19.49 3.17
N ILE A 313 -5.08 18.48 2.29
CA ILE A 313 -3.88 17.95 1.68
C ILE A 313 -3.87 18.30 0.19
N LEU A 314 -2.87 19.06 -0.23
CA LEU A 314 -2.66 19.49 -1.61
C LEU A 314 -1.47 18.73 -2.19
N SER A 315 -1.74 17.76 -3.06
CA SER A 315 -0.68 16.99 -3.71
C SER A 315 0.03 17.80 -4.82
N ASN A 316 1.11 17.26 -5.37
CA ASN A 316 1.92 17.94 -6.37
C ASN A 316 1.09 18.55 -7.51
N GLY A 317 1.33 19.83 -7.83
CA GLY A 317 0.74 20.51 -8.97
C GLY A 317 -0.75 20.90 -8.80
N VAL A 318 -1.28 20.84 -7.59
CA VAL A 318 -2.66 21.30 -7.30
C VAL A 318 -2.77 22.80 -7.53
N ILE A 319 -3.87 23.22 -8.18
CA ILE A 319 -4.19 24.62 -8.43
C ILE A 319 -5.50 25.00 -7.74
N ILE A 320 -5.47 26.00 -6.86
CA ILE A 320 -6.64 26.62 -6.23
C ILE A 320 -6.69 28.05 -6.73
N GLU A 321 -7.67 28.36 -7.60
CA GLU A 321 -7.81 29.68 -8.19
C GLU A 321 -8.42 30.71 -7.20
N LYS A 322 -8.37 32.00 -7.56
CA LYS A 322 -8.89 33.10 -6.73
C LYS A 322 -10.33 32.87 -6.30
N LYS A 323 -10.64 33.17 -5.02
CA LYS A 323 -11.96 33.00 -4.40
C LYS A 323 -12.44 31.55 -4.29
N ALA A 324 -11.66 30.56 -4.74
CA ALA A 324 -11.98 29.16 -4.51
C ALA A 324 -11.71 28.80 -3.02
N LYS A 325 -12.47 27.84 -2.48
CA LYS A 325 -12.34 27.39 -1.09
C LYS A 325 -12.24 25.88 -1.03
N VAL A 326 -11.23 25.38 -0.34
CA VAL A 326 -10.99 23.95 -0.10
C VAL A 326 -10.92 23.71 1.41
N ILE A 327 -11.79 22.86 1.94
CA ILE A 327 -11.92 22.65 3.37
C ILE A 327 -12.04 21.14 3.66
N ASN A 328 -11.30 20.63 4.63
CA ASN A 328 -11.32 19.21 5.03
C ASN A 328 -11.22 18.26 3.84
N SER A 329 -10.30 18.52 2.90
CA SER A 329 -10.30 17.82 1.61
C SER A 329 -8.89 17.37 1.20
N ILE A 330 -8.86 16.34 0.36
CA ILE A 330 -7.65 15.76 -0.21
C ILE A 330 -7.68 16.00 -1.72
N LEU A 331 -6.74 16.77 -2.24
CA LEU A 331 -6.58 17.03 -3.66
C LEU A 331 -5.38 16.26 -4.18
N LEU A 332 -5.61 15.31 -5.10
CA LEU A 332 -4.58 14.46 -5.68
C LEU A 332 -3.80 15.20 -6.77
N PRO A 333 -2.66 14.66 -7.25
CA PRO A 333 -1.76 15.37 -8.16
C PRO A 333 -2.47 15.98 -9.36
N GLY A 334 -2.18 17.26 -9.62
CA GLY A 334 -2.72 17.99 -10.76
C GLY A 334 -4.20 18.38 -10.66
N ALA A 335 -4.87 18.13 -9.53
CA ALA A 335 -6.26 18.56 -9.34
C ALA A 335 -6.39 20.08 -9.38
N LYS A 336 -7.47 20.58 -9.98
CA LYS A 336 -7.73 22.01 -10.17
C LYS A 336 -9.09 22.41 -9.61
N VAL A 337 -9.11 23.46 -8.79
CA VAL A 337 -10.33 24.09 -8.26
C VAL A 337 -10.43 25.50 -8.86
N GLU A 338 -11.35 25.69 -9.79
CA GLU A 338 -11.52 26.95 -10.51
C GLU A 338 -12.17 28.03 -9.64
N SER A 339 -12.10 29.27 -10.12
CA SER A 339 -12.45 30.47 -9.38
C SER A 339 -13.85 30.42 -8.75
N GLY A 340 -13.92 30.71 -7.46
CA GLY A 340 -15.16 30.76 -6.68
C GLY A 340 -15.81 29.40 -6.41
N ALA A 341 -15.19 28.29 -6.79
CA ALA A 341 -15.66 26.95 -6.44
C ALA A 341 -15.42 26.64 -4.96
N VAL A 342 -16.23 25.75 -4.38
CA VAL A 342 -16.16 25.34 -2.97
C VAL A 342 -16.09 23.82 -2.91
N VAL A 343 -15.05 23.28 -2.28
CA VAL A 343 -14.82 21.85 -2.05
C VAL A 343 -14.78 21.58 -0.56
N GLN A 344 -15.59 20.64 -0.07
CA GLN A 344 -15.71 20.35 1.35
C GLN A 344 -15.83 18.85 1.60
N LYS A 345 -15.04 18.32 2.55
CA LYS A 345 -15.03 16.90 2.96
C LYS A 345 -15.01 15.97 1.72
N ALA A 346 -14.00 16.17 0.87
CA ALA A 346 -13.93 15.52 -0.43
C ALA A 346 -12.54 14.97 -0.75
N ILE A 347 -12.52 13.98 -1.66
CA ILE A 347 -11.29 13.51 -2.32
C ILE A 347 -11.43 13.87 -3.80
N ILE A 348 -10.51 14.67 -4.31
CA ILE A 348 -10.46 15.09 -5.71
C ILE A 348 -9.33 14.32 -6.40
N GLY A 349 -9.68 13.53 -7.39
CA GLY A 349 -8.79 12.63 -8.11
C GLY A 349 -7.66 13.33 -8.90
N GLU A 350 -6.69 12.54 -9.37
CA GLU A 350 -5.57 13.05 -10.19
C GLU A 350 -6.12 13.76 -11.44
N ASN A 351 -5.61 14.98 -11.73
CA ASN A 351 -5.99 15.84 -12.86
C ASN A 351 -7.51 16.18 -12.94
N ALA A 352 -8.27 15.97 -11.87
CA ALA A 352 -9.68 16.31 -11.86
C ALA A 352 -9.89 17.82 -11.72
N ILE A 353 -10.97 18.31 -12.32
CA ILE A 353 -11.26 19.74 -12.38
C ILE A 353 -12.63 20.03 -11.76
N ILE A 354 -12.67 20.93 -10.77
CA ILE A 354 -13.91 21.51 -10.25
C ILE A 354 -14.13 22.86 -10.94
N LYS A 355 -15.20 22.97 -11.71
CA LYS A 355 -15.51 24.17 -12.49
C LYS A 355 -15.92 25.36 -11.61
N SER A 356 -15.73 26.55 -12.16
CA SER A 356 -16.00 27.82 -11.47
C SER A 356 -17.38 27.86 -10.81
N LYS A 357 -17.40 28.37 -9.57
CA LYS A 357 -18.62 28.57 -8.74
C LYS A 357 -19.37 27.26 -8.37
N CYS A 358 -18.86 26.07 -8.73
CA CYS A 358 -19.45 24.82 -8.31
C CYS A 358 -19.23 24.56 -6.81
N LYS A 359 -20.12 23.79 -6.21
CA LYS A 359 -19.99 23.32 -4.83
C LYS A 359 -19.97 21.80 -4.83
N LEU A 360 -18.93 21.21 -4.24
CA LEU A 360 -18.77 19.77 -4.09
C LEU A 360 -18.60 19.43 -2.62
N GLY A 361 -19.43 18.50 -2.14
CA GLY A 361 -19.39 18.02 -0.77
C GLY A 361 -19.99 18.98 0.25
N SER A 362 -19.89 18.61 1.53
CA SER A 362 -20.46 19.36 2.64
C SER A 362 -19.70 19.09 3.94
N ASN A 363 -19.48 20.13 4.76
CA ASN A 363 -18.88 20.01 6.09
C ASN A 363 -19.87 19.67 7.19
N LYS A 364 -21.14 19.33 6.88
CA LYS A 364 -22.08 18.85 7.91
C LYS A 364 -21.51 17.60 8.58
N LYS A 365 -21.76 17.42 9.87
CA LYS A 365 -21.17 16.33 10.69
C LYS A 365 -21.43 14.94 10.06
N ASP A 366 -22.64 14.72 9.57
CA ASP A 366 -23.10 13.44 9.01
C ASP A 366 -22.96 13.35 7.48
N ALA A 367 -22.30 14.34 6.84
CA ALA A 367 -22.09 14.30 5.41
C ALA A 367 -21.13 13.16 5.02
N GLU A 368 -21.45 12.45 3.96
CA GLU A 368 -20.56 11.46 3.35
C GLU A 368 -19.34 12.15 2.70
N ILE A 369 -18.27 11.40 2.52
CA ILE A 369 -17.07 11.86 1.82
C ILE A 369 -17.38 11.87 0.32
N SER A 370 -17.38 13.05 -0.29
CA SER A 370 -17.55 13.18 -1.74
C SER A 370 -16.28 12.78 -2.47
N VAL A 371 -16.40 12.02 -3.57
CA VAL A 371 -15.26 11.56 -4.34
C VAL A 371 -15.43 11.89 -5.81
N LEU A 372 -14.55 12.74 -6.34
CA LEU A 372 -14.43 12.96 -7.78
C LEU A 372 -13.27 12.11 -8.32
N GLY A 373 -13.55 11.26 -9.30
CA GLY A 373 -12.55 10.33 -9.87
C GLY A 373 -11.44 11.04 -10.64
N ASN A 374 -10.37 10.28 -10.94
CA ASN A 374 -9.24 10.78 -11.74
C ASN A 374 -9.71 11.21 -13.15
N ASP A 375 -9.09 12.29 -13.65
CA ASP A 375 -9.32 12.86 -14.98
C ASP A 375 -10.80 13.31 -15.22
N CYS A 376 -11.60 13.47 -14.15
CA CYS A 376 -13.01 13.90 -14.23
C CYS A 376 -13.16 15.41 -14.14
N VAL A 377 -14.26 15.93 -14.74
CA VAL A 377 -14.64 17.35 -14.67
C VAL A 377 -15.99 17.45 -13.98
N TYR A 378 -16.06 18.20 -12.87
CA TYR A 378 -17.31 18.47 -12.17
C TYR A 378 -17.83 19.87 -12.52
N GLN A 379 -19.08 19.92 -13.01
CA GLN A 379 -19.74 21.14 -13.46
C GLN A 379 -21.01 21.47 -12.65
N GLY A 380 -21.21 20.80 -11.51
CA GLY A 380 -22.41 20.85 -10.68
C GLY A 380 -23.37 19.70 -10.97
N GLY A 381 -24.29 19.44 -10.04
CA GLY A 381 -25.19 18.30 -10.08
C GLY A 381 -24.76 17.17 -9.14
N ASP A 382 -25.42 16.03 -9.25
CA ASP A 382 -25.08 14.82 -8.48
C ASP A 382 -23.79 14.17 -9.02
N LEU A 383 -23.02 13.54 -8.13
CA LEU A 383 -21.76 12.83 -8.43
C LEU A 383 -22.03 11.42 -8.95
#